data_168be0ccda53cbd3956583cbcee964f0
#
_entry.id   168be0ccda53cbd3956583cbcee964f0
#
_cell.length_a   1.000
_cell.length_b   1.000
_cell.length_c   1.000
_cell.angle_alpha   90.00
_cell.angle_beta   90.00
_cell.angle_gamma   90.00
#
_symmetry.space_group_name_H-M   'P 1'
#
loop_
_entity.id
_entity.type
_entity.pdbx_description
1 polymer ?
#
loop_
_entity_poly.entity_id
_entity_poly.type
_entity_poly.pdbx_seq_one_letter_code
_entity_poly.pdbx_strand_id
1 'polypeptide(L)'
;MEIAGNRGVGRMFELERKPDDLGAGVQQGFRMHGPYCPTLNPCALFTMSESLPLLIETPPGRYRHYKGGLYEVVGTARHSETLEPMTLYRALYGEHGLWVRPAAMFGEEIEVDGVRQPRFARISDKQ
;
A
#
# COMPACT_ATOMS: atom_id res chain seq x y z
N MET A 1 -21.76 -43.12 -4.13
CA MET A 1 -21.95 -41.81 -3.44
C MET A 1 -20.87 -40.87 -3.92
N GLU A 2 -21.19 -40.04 -4.89
CA GLU A 2 -20.27 -39.04 -5.45
C GLU A 2 -20.27 -37.82 -4.59
N ILE A 3 -19.11 -37.47 -4.07
CA ILE A 3 -18.91 -36.21 -3.41
C ILE A 3 -18.45 -35.24 -4.47
N ALA A 4 -19.36 -34.36 -4.89
CA ALA A 4 -19.06 -33.30 -5.81
C ALA A 4 -18.00 -32.38 -5.22
N GLY A 5 -16.82 -32.36 -5.83
CA GLY A 5 -15.74 -31.47 -5.49
C GLY A 5 -16.12 -30.03 -5.78
N ASN A 6 -16.12 -29.22 -4.75
CA ASN A 6 -16.24 -27.78 -4.85
C ASN A 6 -14.95 -27.21 -5.45
N ARG A 7 -14.97 -26.97 -6.75
CA ARG A 7 -13.92 -26.21 -7.43
C ARG A 7 -14.14 -24.72 -7.13
N GLY A 8 -13.59 -24.28 -6.02
CA GLY A 8 -13.40 -22.86 -5.77
C GLY A 8 -12.40 -22.32 -6.78
N VAL A 9 -12.89 -21.73 -7.85
CA VAL A 9 -12.07 -20.97 -8.79
C VAL A 9 -11.68 -19.68 -8.11
N GLY A 10 -10.56 -19.71 -7.43
CA GLY A 10 -9.86 -18.49 -7.05
C GLY A 10 -9.43 -17.78 -8.34
N ARG A 11 -10.10 -16.71 -8.69
CA ARG A 11 -9.59 -15.81 -9.72
C ARG A 11 -8.32 -15.20 -9.17
N MET A 12 -7.21 -15.79 -9.54
CA MET A 12 -5.93 -15.11 -9.58
C MET A 12 -6.14 -13.85 -10.42
N PHE A 13 -5.90 -12.70 -9.82
CA PHE A 13 -5.61 -11.50 -10.57
C PHE A 13 -4.27 -11.75 -11.25
N GLU A 14 -4.34 -12.28 -12.44
CA GLU A 14 -3.25 -12.31 -13.37
C GLU A 14 -2.93 -10.87 -13.72
N LEU A 15 -1.84 -10.37 -13.19
CA LEU A 15 -1.22 -9.15 -13.67
C LEU A 15 -0.78 -9.42 -15.10
N GLU A 16 -1.69 -9.21 -16.04
CA GLU A 16 -1.35 -9.08 -17.44
C GLU A 16 -0.35 -7.93 -17.56
N ARG A 17 0.91 -8.30 -17.58
CA ARG A 17 1.92 -7.42 -18.13
C ARG A 17 1.56 -7.20 -19.57
N LYS A 18 0.98 -6.07 -19.87
CA LYS A 18 0.99 -5.55 -21.22
C LYS A 18 2.43 -5.57 -21.68
N PRO A 19 2.76 -6.24 -22.77
CA PRO A 19 4.04 -6.00 -23.39
C PRO A 19 4.09 -4.53 -23.71
N ASP A 20 5.04 -3.84 -23.12
CA ASP A 20 5.37 -2.48 -23.50
C ASP A 20 5.56 -2.50 -25.01
N ASP A 21 4.61 -1.92 -25.68
CA ASP A 21 4.71 -1.65 -27.09
C ASP A 21 5.86 -0.65 -27.22
N LEU A 22 7.05 -1.22 -27.47
CA LEU A 22 8.19 -0.45 -27.93
C LEU A 22 7.85 0.01 -29.34
N GLY A 23 6.87 0.91 -29.42
CA GLY A 23 6.57 1.68 -30.58
C GLY A 23 7.83 2.39 -31.00
N ALA A 24 8.42 1.87 -32.06
CA ALA A 24 9.51 2.50 -32.75
C ALA A 24 9.24 4.00 -32.89
N GLY A 25 10.16 4.78 -32.36
CA GLY A 25 10.07 6.21 -32.39
C GLY A 25 9.91 6.73 -33.81
N VAL A 26 8.76 7.23 -34.09
CA VAL A 26 8.57 8.16 -35.18
C VAL A 26 9.15 9.47 -34.70
N GLN A 27 10.40 9.69 -35.03
CA GLN A 27 10.98 11.02 -34.97
C GLN A 27 10.30 11.86 -36.05
N GLN A 28 9.15 12.38 -35.75
CA GLN A 28 8.64 13.52 -36.49
C GLN A 28 9.35 14.75 -35.94
N GLY A 29 10.32 15.20 -36.73
CA GLY A 29 10.98 16.44 -36.47
C GLY A 29 9.97 17.58 -36.44
N PHE A 30 9.68 18.06 -35.28
CA PHE A 30 9.00 19.32 -35.07
C PHE A 30 9.97 20.43 -35.48
N ARG A 31 9.87 20.90 -36.72
CA ARG A 31 10.44 22.17 -37.11
C ARG A 31 9.60 23.25 -36.45
N MET A 32 10.03 23.72 -35.32
CA MET A 32 9.53 24.97 -34.77
C MET A 32 10.15 26.14 -35.54
N HIS A 33 9.47 26.58 -36.57
CA HIS A 33 9.63 27.92 -37.12
C HIS A 33 8.53 28.79 -36.52
N GLY A 34 8.80 29.40 -35.39
CA GLY A 34 8.02 30.47 -34.82
C GLY A 34 8.93 31.48 -34.17
N PRO A 35 8.68 32.78 -34.29
CA PRO A 35 9.46 33.77 -33.58
C PRO A 35 9.30 33.51 -32.08
N TYR A 36 10.42 33.18 -31.46
CA TYR A 36 10.51 33.04 -30.02
C TYR A 36 10.27 34.41 -29.39
N CYS A 37 9.08 34.66 -28.91
CA CYS A 37 8.80 35.78 -28.04
C CYS A 37 9.21 35.39 -26.61
N PRO A 38 10.25 35.98 -26.03
CA PRO A 38 10.52 35.83 -24.63
C PRO A 38 9.60 36.74 -23.83
N THR A 39 8.32 36.45 -23.84
CA THR A 39 7.43 36.98 -22.83
C THR A 39 7.67 36.15 -21.57
N LEU A 40 8.36 36.78 -20.65
CA LEU A 40 8.47 36.31 -19.27
C LEU A 40 7.06 36.01 -18.74
N ASN A 41 6.69 34.77 -18.82
CA ASN A 41 5.53 34.26 -18.08
C ASN A 41 5.96 34.10 -16.63
N PRO A 42 5.52 34.94 -15.71
CA PRO A 42 5.79 34.74 -14.28
C PRO A 42 4.97 33.61 -13.66
N CYS A 43 4.39 32.74 -14.47
CA CYS A 43 3.58 31.60 -14.03
C CYS A 43 4.36 30.30 -13.81
N ALA A 44 5.68 30.33 -13.86
CA ALA A 44 6.48 29.12 -13.75
C ALA A 44 6.99 28.84 -12.33
N LEU A 45 6.42 29.45 -11.31
CA LEU A 45 6.79 29.18 -9.91
C LEU A 45 5.62 28.69 -9.09
N PHE A 46 4.79 27.85 -9.70
CA PHE A 46 3.95 27.00 -8.90
C PHE A 46 4.64 25.63 -8.78
N THR A 47 5.79 25.64 -8.14
CA THR A 47 6.28 24.42 -7.50
C THR A 47 5.35 24.16 -6.34
N MET A 48 4.23 23.50 -6.64
CA MET A 48 3.53 22.72 -5.66
C MET A 48 4.52 21.64 -5.22
N SER A 49 5.32 21.99 -4.23
CA SER A 49 5.90 20.98 -3.38
C SER A 49 4.71 20.38 -2.62
N GLU A 50 4.03 19.44 -3.27
CA GLU A 50 3.10 18.57 -2.59
C GLU A 50 3.94 17.76 -1.62
N SER A 51 4.14 18.34 -0.44
CA SER A 51 4.72 17.61 0.66
C SER A 51 3.79 16.44 0.93
N LEU A 52 4.27 15.23 0.62
CA LEU A 52 3.53 14.01 0.92
C LEU A 52 3.12 14.02 2.39
N PRO A 53 1.89 13.62 2.73
CA PRO A 53 1.47 13.50 4.11
C PRO A 53 2.48 12.70 4.92
N LEU A 54 2.66 13.09 6.17
CA LEU A 54 3.58 12.38 7.06
C LEU A 54 3.23 10.89 7.10
N LEU A 55 4.23 10.06 6.84
CA LEU A 55 4.04 8.62 6.90
C LEU A 55 4.04 8.19 8.38
N ILE A 56 2.91 7.71 8.87
CA ILE A 56 2.82 7.08 10.19
C ILE A 56 3.40 5.68 10.05
N GLU A 57 4.60 5.49 10.56
CA GLU A 57 5.28 4.21 10.49
C GLU A 57 4.82 3.30 11.63
N THR A 58 4.40 2.09 11.27
CA THR A 58 4.15 1.03 12.25
C THR A 58 5.46 0.28 12.45
N PRO A 59 6.01 0.23 13.66
CA PRO A 59 7.27 -0.46 13.92
C PRO A 59 7.20 -1.91 13.47
N PRO A 60 8.19 -2.41 12.71
CA PRO A 60 8.24 -3.81 12.33
C PRO A 60 8.39 -4.72 13.55
N GLY A 61 7.88 -5.93 13.46
CA GLY A 61 7.95 -6.90 14.54
C GLY A 61 6.69 -7.74 14.65
N ARG A 62 6.63 -8.54 15.71
CA ARG A 62 5.50 -9.42 15.96
C ARG A 62 4.42 -8.73 16.78
N TYR A 63 3.19 -8.96 16.38
CA TYR A 63 2.00 -8.41 17.02
C TYR A 63 0.99 -9.50 17.28
N ARG A 64 0.29 -9.37 18.38
CA ARG A 64 -0.83 -10.23 18.74
C ARG A 64 -2.12 -9.45 18.61
N HIS A 65 -3.04 -9.95 17.81
CA HIS A 65 -4.39 -9.42 17.73
C HIS A 65 -5.17 -9.81 19.00
N TYR A 66 -6.08 -8.94 19.46
CA TYR A 66 -6.88 -9.20 20.65
C TYR A 66 -7.62 -10.56 20.62
N LYS A 67 -7.97 -11.06 19.44
CA LYS A 67 -8.57 -12.40 19.25
C LYS A 67 -7.56 -13.55 19.30
N GLY A 68 -6.30 -13.28 19.58
CA GLY A 68 -5.24 -14.28 19.75
C GLY A 68 -4.39 -14.57 18.50
N GLY A 69 -4.76 -14.09 17.32
CA GLY A 69 -3.98 -14.29 16.10
C GLY A 69 -2.61 -13.59 16.17
N LEU A 70 -1.58 -14.26 15.67
CA LEU A 70 -0.23 -13.72 15.59
C LEU A 70 0.04 -13.19 14.19
N TYR A 71 0.65 -12.02 14.13
CA TYR A 71 1.00 -11.33 12.90
C TYR A 71 2.40 -10.75 12.98
N GLU A 72 3.03 -10.62 11.84
CA GLU A 72 4.32 -9.96 11.69
C GLU A 72 4.14 -8.72 10.82
N VAL A 73 4.47 -7.55 11.35
CA VAL A 73 4.51 -6.32 10.57
C VAL A 73 5.80 -6.31 9.76
N VAL A 74 5.65 -6.24 8.45
CA VAL A 74 6.75 -6.20 7.49
C VAL A 74 7.23 -4.77 7.28
N GLY A 75 6.31 -3.83 7.28
CA GLY A 75 6.62 -2.42 7.06
C GLY A 75 5.38 -1.57 6.83
N THR A 76 5.61 -0.36 6.39
CA THR A 76 4.56 0.60 6.06
C THR A 76 4.64 0.95 4.59
N ALA A 77 3.49 1.05 3.95
CA ALA A 77 3.33 1.45 2.56
C ALA A 77 2.39 2.65 2.46
N ARG A 78 2.30 3.28 1.31
CA ARG A 78 1.28 4.28 1.01
C ARG A 78 0.25 3.71 0.06
N HIS A 79 -0.99 4.06 0.27
CA HIS A 79 -2.03 3.78 -0.71
C HIS A 79 -1.77 4.61 -1.97
N SER A 80 -1.81 3.99 -3.14
CA SER A 80 -1.42 4.67 -4.40
C SER A 80 -2.34 5.81 -4.81
N GLU A 81 -3.60 5.76 -4.40
CA GLU A 81 -4.60 6.78 -4.77
C GLU A 81 -4.84 7.80 -3.66
N THR A 82 -5.02 7.33 -2.42
CA THR A 82 -5.36 8.20 -1.28
C THR A 82 -4.15 8.71 -0.53
N LEU A 83 -2.96 8.16 -0.79
CA LEU A 83 -1.70 8.47 -0.10
C LEU A 83 -1.72 8.17 1.41
N GLU A 84 -2.74 7.48 1.87
CA GLU A 84 -2.84 7.08 3.27
C GLU A 84 -1.75 6.10 3.68
N PRO A 85 -1.22 6.22 4.90
CA PRO A 85 -0.27 5.25 5.42
C PRO A 85 -0.97 3.92 5.68
N MET A 86 -0.42 2.85 5.11
CA MET A 86 -0.91 1.48 5.22
C MET A 86 0.12 0.63 5.92
N THR A 87 -0.30 -0.14 6.91
CA THR A 87 0.55 -1.15 7.55
C THR A 87 0.50 -2.44 6.76
N LEU A 88 1.65 -2.91 6.34
CA LEU A 88 1.84 -4.18 5.65
C LEU A 88 2.20 -5.25 6.67
N TYR A 89 1.41 -6.30 6.78
CA TYR A 89 1.61 -7.35 7.76
C TYR A 89 1.30 -8.74 7.21
N ARG A 90 1.91 -9.73 7.80
CA ARG A 90 1.76 -11.14 7.45
C ARG A 90 1.09 -11.89 8.59
N ALA A 91 0.15 -12.76 8.28
CA ALA A 91 -0.39 -13.70 9.26
C ALA A 91 0.66 -14.79 9.54
N LEU A 92 0.90 -15.12 10.81
CA LEU A 92 1.80 -16.21 11.22
C LEU A 92 1.05 -17.53 11.41
N TYR A 93 -0.11 -17.65 10.80
CA TYR A 93 -0.94 -18.84 10.81
C TYR A 93 -1.59 -19.07 9.43
N GLY A 94 -2.06 -20.26 9.19
CA GLY A 94 -2.67 -20.64 7.92
C GLY A 94 -1.70 -20.56 6.76
N GLU A 95 -2.10 -19.91 5.69
CA GLU A 95 -1.31 -19.76 4.47
C GLU A 95 -0.26 -18.65 4.54
N HIS A 96 -0.06 -18.03 5.68
CA HIS A 96 0.89 -16.92 5.87
C HIS A 96 0.68 -15.74 4.90
N GLY A 97 -0.58 -15.46 4.57
CA GLY A 97 -0.95 -14.41 3.63
C GLY A 97 -0.48 -13.03 4.06
N LEU A 98 -0.15 -12.22 3.06
CA LEU A 98 0.26 -10.84 3.24
C LEU A 98 -0.96 -9.92 3.13
N TRP A 99 -1.10 -9.00 4.08
CA TRP A 99 -2.26 -8.13 4.20
C TRP A 99 -1.84 -6.67 4.38
N VAL A 100 -2.71 -5.76 3.99
CA VAL A 100 -2.56 -4.32 4.23
C VAL A 100 -3.76 -3.77 4.98
N ARG A 101 -3.52 -2.81 5.85
CA ARG A 101 -4.56 -2.10 6.60
C ARG A 101 -4.13 -0.66 6.85
N PRO A 102 -5.06 0.33 6.86
CA PRO A 102 -4.71 1.68 7.26
C PRO A 102 -3.99 1.70 8.61
N ALA A 103 -2.88 2.42 8.70
CA ALA A 103 -2.06 2.45 9.91
C ALA A 103 -2.83 2.97 11.13
N ALA A 104 -3.75 3.92 10.91
CA ALA A 104 -4.64 4.43 11.96
C ALA A 104 -5.49 3.30 12.57
N MET A 105 -6.06 2.42 11.74
CA MET A 105 -6.87 1.30 12.21
C MET A 105 -6.02 0.18 12.81
N PHE A 106 -4.75 0.08 12.42
CA PHE A 106 -3.83 -0.90 13.00
C PHE A 106 -3.46 -0.53 14.43
N GLY A 107 -3.22 0.76 14.69
CA GLY A 107 -2.90 1.28 16.02
C GLY A 107 -4.12 1.60 16.90
N GLU A 108 -5.33 1.31 16.44
CA GLU A 108 -6.57 1.62 17.15
C GLU A 108 -6.68 0.84 18.46
N GLU A 109 -7.12 1.53 19.51
CA GLU A 109 -7.55 0.89 20.75
C GLU A 109 -9.01 0.46 20.65
N ILE A 110 -9.28 -0.71 21.13
CA ILE A 110 -10.63 -1.29 21.20
C ILE A 110 -10.99 -1.57 22.65
N GLU A 111 -12.26 -1.51 22.92
CA GLU A 111 -12.81 -1.92 24.23
C GLU A 111 -13.39 -3.33 24.11
N VAL A 112 -12.87 -4.23 24.92
CA VAL A 112 -13.35 -5.62 25.03
C VAL A 112 -13.62 -5.89 26.50
N ASP A 113 -14.83 -6.27 26.82
CA ASP A 113 -15.27 -6.57 28.19
C ASP A 113 -15.03 -5.40 29.19
N GLY A 114 -15.16 -4.16 28.70
CA GLY A 114 -14.93 -2.95 29.51
C GLY A 114 -13.46 -2.59 29.72
N VAL A 115 -12.54 -3.32 29.09
CA VAL A 115 -11.09 -3.05 29.14
C VAL A 115 -10.62 -2.51 27.81
N ARG A 116 -9.97 -1.33 27.85
CA ARG A 116 -9.31 -0.76 26.67
C ARG A 116 -7.99 -1.47 26.43
N GLN A 117 -7.83 -1.96 25.24
CA GLN A 117 -6.61 -2.63 24.81
C GLN A 117 -6.34 -2.34 23.33
N PRO A 118 -5.07 -2.30 22.92
CA PRO A 118 -4.75 -2.12 21.52
C PRO A 118 -5.27 -3.31 20.70
N ARG A 119 -5.83 -3.03 19.55
CA ARG A 119 -6.29 -4.06 18.60
C ARG A 119 -5.16 -5.03 18.24
N PHE A 120 -3.94 -4.50 18.10
CA PHE A 120 -2.71 -5.26 17.89
C PHE A 120 -1.68 -4.87 18.95
N ALA A 121 -1.40 -5.75 19.86
CA ALA A 121 -0.38 -5.57 20.88
C ALA A 121 0.98 -6.05 20.35
N ARG A 122 2.00 -5.21 20.44
CA ARG A 122 3.36 -5.59 20.07
C ARG A 122 3.91 -6.61 21.07
N ILE A 123 4.40 -7.70 20.56
CA ILE A 123 5.12 -8.70 21.35
C ILE A 123 6.60 -8.33 21.31
N SER A 124 7.15 -7.93 22.45
CA SER A 124 8.60 -7.78 22.56
C SER A 124 9.19 -9.18 22.67
N ASP A 125 9.93 -9.58 21.65
CA ASP A 125 10.78 -10.78 21.75
C ASP A 125 11.92 -10.46 22.72
N LYS A 126 11.64 -10.49 24.02
CA LYS A 126 12.71 -10.61 25.01
C LYS A 126 13.14 -12.05 25.00
N GLN A 127 14.25 -12.32 24.33
CA GLN A 127 15.03 -13.50 24.57
C GLN A 127 15.54 -13.50 26.01
#